data_513124c68c292383cdf66ebc8e24acab
#
_entry.id   513124c68c292383cdf66ebc8e24acab
#
_cell.length_a   1.000
_cell.length_b   1.000
_cell.length_c   1.000
_cell.angle_alpha   90.00
_cell.angle_beta   90.00
_cell.angle_gamma   90.00
#
_symmetry.space_group_name_H-M   'P 1'
#
loop_
_entity.id
_entity.type
_entity.pdbx_description
1 polymer ?
#
loop_
_entity_poly.entity_id
_entity_poly.type
_entity_poly.pdbx_seq_one_letter_code
_entity_poly.pdbx_strand_id
1 'polypeptide(L)' 'MAMTANKVPGIRAAVCHDPFSTERSVLSNDANVMCMGARVIAPQLAIYLLDIWMGLTFKDGPSTPKVERIMEYQKAFCGK' A
#
# COMPACT_ATOMS: atom_id res chain seq x y z
N MET A 1 -2.80 -10.23 7.16
CA MET A 1 -3.81 -9.68 6.24
C MET A 1 -3.18 -9.14 4.94
N ALA A 2 -2.14 -8.30 5.06
CA ALA A 2 -1.48 -7.76 3.87
C ALA A 2 -0.93 -8.86 2.94
N MET A 3 -0.29 -9.87 3.51
CA MET A 3 0.26 -10.96 2.71
C MET A 3 -0.83 -11.69 1.92
N THR A 4 -1.99 -11.90 2.54
CA THR A 4 -3.12 -12.55 1.87
C THR A 4 -3.71 -11.65 0.80
N ALA A 5 -3.90 -10.36 1.11
CA ALA A 5 -4.44 -9.39 0.16
C ALA A 5 -3.57 -9.30 -1.09
N ASN A 6 -2.24 -9.33 -0.92
CA ASN A 6 -1.31 -9.22 -2.05
C ASN A 6 -1.29 -10.44 -2.96
N LYS A 7 -1.95 -11.52 -2.57
CA LYS A 7 -2.12 -12.69 -3.45
C LYS A 7 -3.22 -12.48 -4.50
N VAL A 8 -4.04 -11.46 -4.32
CA VAL A 8 -5.14 -11.16 -5.26
C VAL A 8 -4.61 -10.23 -6.35
N PRO A 9 -4.75 -10.61 -7.64
CA PRO A 9 -4.30 -9.75 -8.74
C PRO A 9 -4.93 -8.35 -8.66
N GLY A 10 -4.12 -7.32 -8.90
CA GLY A 10 -4.56 -5.94 -8.85
C GLY A 10 -4.48 -5.30 -7.47
N ILE A 11 -4.21 -6.08 -6.42
CA ILE A 11 -4.13 -5.56 -5.05
C ILE A 11 -2.67 -5.29 -4.69
N ARG A 12 -2.40 -4.08 -4.23
CA ARG A 12 -1.11 -3.67 -3.69
C ARG A 12 -1.36 -3.21 -2.26
N ALA A 13 -1.29 -4.15 -1.32
CA ALA A 13 -1.56 -3.88 0.09
C ALA A 13 -0.28 -3.54 0.83
N ALA A 14 -0.34 -2.57 1.72
CA ALA A 14 0.78 -2.14 2.54
C ALA A 14 0.36 -2.10 4.00
N VAL A 15 1.29 -2.47 4.89
CA VAL A 15 1.10 -2.32 6.33
C VAL A 15 1.56 -0.91 6.71
N CYS A 16 0.66 -0.15 7.32
CA CYS A 16 0.91 1.25 7.66
C CYS A 16 0.66 1.47 9.15
N HIS A 17 1.73 1.68 9.91
CA HIS A 17 1.66 1.92 11.35
C HIS A 17 2.23 3.28 11.77
N ASP A 18 2.68 4.08 10.81
CA ASP A 18 3.23 5.42 11.06
C ASP A 18 2.97 6.34 9.87
N PRO A 19 3.07 7.68 10.07
CA PRO A 19 2.79 8.62 8.98
C PRO A 19 3.72 8.49 7.77
N PHE A 20 4.99 8.23 7.99
CA PHE A 20 5.96 8.13 6.90
C PHE A 20 5.65 6.93 6.01
N SER A 21 5.46 5.76 6.61
CA SER A 21 5.13 4.54 5.85
C SER A 21 3.81 4.69 5.11
N THR A 22 2.82 5.32 5.74
CA THR A 22 1.52 5.57 5.12
C THR A 22 1.68 6.44 3.88
N GLU A 23 2.41 7.54 3.99
CA GLU A 23 2.66 8.44 2.88
C GLU A 23 3.41 7.73 1.75
N ARG A 24 4.48 7.02 2.07
CA ARG A 24 5.28 6.33 1.06
C ARG A 24 4.54 5.20 0.38
N SER A 25 3.62 4.53 1.08
CA SER A 25 2.86 3.44 0.47
C SER A 25 2.04 3.94 -0.72
N VAL A 26 1.51 5.15 -0.66
CA VAL A 26 0.75 5.73 -1.77
C VAL A 26 1.66 6.45 -2.76
N LEU A 27 2.48 7.39 -2.27
CA LEU A 27 3.28 8.26 -3.16
C LEU A 27 4.37 7.50 -3.91
N SER A 28 4.91 6.45 -3.30
CA SER A 28 6.04 5.71 -3.85
C SER A 28 5.64 4.35 -4.42
N ASN A 29 4.71 3.64 -3.77
CA ASN A 29 4.40 2.25 -4.10
C ASN A 29 3.02 2.06 -4.73
N ASP A 30 2.24 3.12 -4.85
CA ASP A 30 0.87 3.06 -5.41
C ASP A 30 0.03 1.96 -4.74
N ALA A 31 0.12 1.85 -3.43
CA ALA A 31 -0.69 0.90 -2.69
C ALA A 31 -2.16 1.28 -2.74
N ASN A 32 -3.02 0.29 -2.91
CA ASN A 32 -4.46 0.51 -2.97
C ASN A 32 -5.22 -0.18 -1.85
N VAL A 33 -4.54 -0.86 -0.95
CA VAL A 33 -5.11 -1.44 0.27
C VAL A 33 -4.20 -1.12 1.44
N MET A 34 -4.79 -0.58 2.51
CA MET A 34 -4.07 -0.22 3.72
C MET A 34 -4.39 -1.25 4.81
N CYS A 35 -3.37 -1.82 5.42
CA CYS A 35 -3.51 -2.78 6.51
C CYS A 35 -2.91 -2.22 7.79
N MET A 36 -3.58 -2.48 8.92
CA MET A 36 -3.13 -2.04 10.24
C MET A 36 -3.31 -3.17 11.24
N GLY A 37 -2.38 -3.28 12.20
CA GLY A 37 -2.48 -4.25 13.27
C GLY A 37 -3.22 -3.68 14.47
N ALA A 38 -4.38 -4.25 14.80
CA ALA A 38 -5.20 -3.77 15.92
C ALA A 38 -4.49 -3.87 17.27
N ARG A 39 -3.50 -4.74 17.37
CA ARG A 39 -2.69 -4.88 18.59
C ARG A 39 -1.45 -4.00 18.59
N VAL A 40 -1.18 -3.31 17.48
CA VAL A 40 0.02 -2.48 17.32
C VAL A 40 -0.32 -1.02 17.47
N ILE A 41 -1.47 -0.57 16.95
CA ILE A 41 -1.84 0.84 16.97
C ILE A 41 -3.20 1.04 17.62
N ALA A 42 -3.34 2.18 18.32
CA ALA A 42 -4.60 2.57 18.92
C ALA A 42 -5.56 3.15 17.87
N PRO A 43 -6.89 3.14 18.13
CA PRO A 43 -7.85 3.68 17.18
C PRO A 43 -7.58 5.11 16.75
N GLN A 44 -7.11 5.98 17.64
CA GLN A 44 -6.81 7.37 17.32
C GLN A 44 -5.71 7.47 16.27
N LEU A 45 -4.66 6.67 16.39
CA LEU A 45 -3.59 6.64 15.41
C LEU A 45 -4.09 6.08 14.08
N ALA A 46 -4.93 5.05 14.12
CA ALA A 46 -5.50 4.46 12.91
C ALA A 46 -6.29 5.50 12.11
N ILE A 47 -7.11 6.30 12.79
CA ILE A 47 -7.89 7.37 12.16
C ILE A 47 -6.96 8.43 11.56
N TYR A 48 -5.92 8.82 12.29
CA TYR A 48 -4.95 9.80 11.80
C TYR A 48 -4.24 9.31 10.53
N LEU A 49 -3.82 8.06 10.52
CA LEU A 49 -3.17 7.47 9.35
C LEU A 49 -4.13 7.34 8.18
N LEU A 50 -5.38 7.01 8.43
CA LEU A 50 -6.40 6.93 7.40
C LEU A 50 -6.65 8.29 6.76
N ASP A 51 -6.66 9.36 7.56
CA ASP A 51 -6.82 10.72 7.03
C ASP A 51 -5.66 11.07 6.09
N ILE A 52 -4.44 10.70 6.44
CA ILE A 52 -3.27 10.89 5.57
C ILE A 52 -3.45 10.10 4.27
N TRP A 53 -3.82 8.84 4.38
CA TRP A 53 -4.03 7.95 3.24
C TRP A 53 -5.05 8.50 2.26
N MET A 54 -6.20 8.95 2.76
CA MET A 54 -7.31 9.41 1.92
C MET A 54 -6.99 10.67 1.14
N GLY A 55 -6.01 11.45 1.59
CA GLY A 55 -5.62 12.67 0.91
C GLY A 55 -4.54 12.51 -0.15
N LEU A 56 -4.04 11.29 -0.37
CA LEU A 56 -2.90 11.05 -1.24
C LEU A 56 -3.27 10.27 -2.49
N THR A 57 -2.51 10.54 -3.56
CA THR A 57 -2.58 9.78 -4.81
C THR A 57 -1.17 9.51 -5.30
N PHE A 58 -0.99 8.38 -5.99
CA PHE A 58 0.31 8.05 -6.57
C PHE A 58 0.70 9.07 -7.62
N LYS A 59 1.97 9.46 -7.62
CA LYS A 59 2.52 10.38 -8.61
C LYS A 59 3.60 9.68 -9.40
N ASP A 60 3.55 9.80 -10.73
CA ASP A 60 4.60 9.31 -11.59
C ASP A 60 5.92 9.97 -11.23
N GLY A 61 6.99 9.21 -11.30
CA GLY A 61 8.31 9.70 -10.96
C GLY A 61 9.32 8.57 -10.82
N PRO A 62 10.35 8.76 -10.00
CA PRO A 62 11.41 7.74 -9.83
C PRO A 62 10.91 6.38 -9.38
N SER A 63 9.74 6.32 -8.75
CA SER A 63 9.18 5.06 -8.24
C SER A 63 8.30 4.33 -9.24
N THR A 64 7.90 4.96 -10.34
CA THR A 64 7.05 4.32 -11.35
C THR A 64 7.61 2.99 -11.87
N PRO A 65 8.90 2.88 -12.23
CA PRO A 65 9.46 1.61 -12.67
C PRO A 65 9.33 0.50 -11.63
N LYS A 66 9.38 0.82 -10.36
CA LYS A 66 9.25 -0.16 -9.28
C LYS A 66 7.84 -0.71 -9.20
N VAL A 67 6.83 0.15 -9.34
CA VAL A 67 5.43 -0.27 -9.35
C VAL A 67 5.15 -1.11 -10.58
N GLU A 68 5.64 -0.71 -11.73
CA GLU A 68 5.50 -1.47 -12.97
C GLU A 68 6.12 -2.86 -12.82
N ARG A 69 7.25 -2.97 -12.13
CA ARG A 69 7.89 -4.26 -11.88
C ARG A 69 7.02 -5.16 -11.02
N ILE A 70 6.33 -4.61 -10.02
CA ILE A 70 5.38 -5.36 -9.20
C ILE A 70 4.28 -5.94 -10.08
N MET A 71 3.75 -5.13 -11.00
CA MET A 71 2.68 -5.57 -11.90
C MET A 71 3.18 -6.62 -12.90
N GLU A 72 4.42 -6.52 -13.36
CA GLU A 72 5.03 -7.54 -14.21
C GLU A 72 5.12 -8.88 -13.49
N TYR A 73 5.55 -8.89 -12.22
CA TYR A 73 5.60 -10.12 -11.44
C TYR A 73 4.21 -10.69 -11.20
N GLN A 74 3.23 -9.83 -10.94
CA GLN A 74 1.85 -10.28 -10.80
C GLN A 74 1.40 -10.99 -12.07
N LYS A 75 1.64 -10.40 -13.24
CA LYS A 75 1.25 -10.98 -14.52
C LYS A 75 1.94 -12.32 -14.75
N ALA A 76 3.23 -12.42 -14.41
CA ALA A 76 4.01 -13.63 -14.63
C ALA A 76 3.59 -14.77 -13.71
N PHE A 77 3.30 -14.49 -12.43
CA PHE A 77 3.08 -15.53 -11.42
C PHE A 77 1.61 -15.74 -11.05
N CYS A 78 0.74 -14.79 -11.36
CA CYS A 78 -0.69 -14.92 -11.08
C CYS A 78 -1.52 -15.13 -12.37
N GLY A 79 -0.91 -15.05 -13.51
CA GLY A 79 -1.58 -15.26 -14.79
C GLY A 79 -2.57 -14.17 -15.18
N LYS A 80 -2.51 -13.02 -14.53
CA LYS A 80 -3.49 -11.93 -14.72
C LYS A 80 -2.85 -10.62 -15.07
#